data_96353a039f967c145241b505015360e5
#
_entry.id   96353a039f967c145241b505015360e5
#
_cell.length_a   1.000
_cell.length_b   1.000
_cell.length_c   1.000
_cell.angle_alpha   90.00
_cell.angle_beta   90.00
_cell.angle_gamma   90.00
#
_symmetry.space_group_name_H-M   'P 1'
#
loop_
_entity.id
_entity.type
_entity.pdbx_description
1 polymer ?
#
loop_
_entity_poly.entity_id
_entity_poly.type
_entity_poly.pdbx_seq_one_letter_code
_entity_poly.pdbx_strand_id
1 'polypeptide(L)'
;MAFEQTAFSRTGFCRLRWEASDGVYRYADGLPIVGPRLVVNGVDAVRVTFQWGAQAAADCYVILNTITDRAREHLDDFCMSIGPGHSDARALVCALPADVILSYQMGIVGPWGLEPGVRTDMGEWIRFLEEARPDESNPRRVVNGRGAPASLFVGPDARVVWPSEDLSALWMRAPREHEIGARIDARLGQTRQRRIVMYDGEADPTCTLILFDGEIWRGNGVGWLTRRYPGLRVVTIDAGDLDE
;
A
#
# COMPACT_ATOMS: atom_id res chain seq x y z
N MET A 1 -6.05 -22.64 27.73
CA MET A 1 -6.89 -22.38 26.55
C MET A 1 -5.94 -22.26 25.37
N ALA A 2 -6.03 -23.21 24.43
CA ALA A 2 -5.15 -23.22 23.28
C ALA A 2 -5.56 -22.05 22.35
N PHE A 3 -4.63 -21.14 22.09
CA PHE A 3 -4.79 -20.14 21.04
C PHE A 3 -4.86 -20.91 19.71
N GLU A 4 -6.00 -20.84 19.05
CA GLU A 4 -6.08 -21.16 17.64
C GLU A 4 -5.22 -20.10 16.92
N GLN A 5 -3.97 -20.46 16.69
CA GLN A 5 -3.04 -19.66 15.91
C GLN A 5 -3.59 -19.61 14.48
N THR A 6 -4.26 -18.52 14.17
CA THR A 6 -4.57 -18.22 12.79
C THR A 6 -3.23 -17.95 12.10
N ALA A 7 -2.84 -18.84 11.20
CA ALA A 7 -1.58 -18.71 10.46
C ALA A 7 -1.59 -17.41 9.65
N PHE A 8 -0.42 -16.77 9.47
CA PHE A 8 -0.28 -15.76 8.41
C PHE A 8 -0.79 -16.39 7.12
N SER A 9 -1.71 -15.70 6.46
CA SER A 9 -2.02 -15.98 5.08
C SER A 9 -0.73 -15.87 4.25
N ARG A 10 -0.69 -16.44 3.05
CA ARG A 10 0.46 -16.27 2.12
C ARG A 10 0.80 -14.79 1.86
N THR A 11 -0.03 -13.87 2.31
CA THR A 11 0.11 -12.43 2.16
C THR A 11 0.81 -11.72 3.33
N GLY A 12 1.17 -12.43 4.41
CA GLY A 12 1.78 -11.82 5.60
C GLY A 12 0.78 -11.08 6.51
N PHE A 13 -0.52 -11.38 6.40
CA PHE A 13 -1.58 -10.82 7.22
C PHE A 13 -2.23 -11.90 8.09
N CYS A 14 -2.52 -11.57 9.35
CA CYS A 14 -3.29 -12.42 10.26
C CYS A 14 -4.27 -11.57 11.08
N ARG A 15 -5.57 -11.79 10.91
CA ARG A 15 -6.58 -11.16 11.77
C ARG A 15 -6.47 -11.71 13.18
N LEU A 16 -6.45 -10.82 14.16
CA LEU A 16 -6.43 -11.18 15.57
C LEU A 16 -7.80 -10.89 16.20
N ARG A 17 -8.14 -11.68 17.21
CA ARG A 17 -9.29 -11.37 18.05
C ARG A 17 -8.96 -10.19 18.96
N TRP A 18 -9.97 -9.39 19.21
CA TRP A 18 -9.93 -8.36 20.20
C TRP A 18 -9.76 -8.96 21.61
N GLU A 19 -8.88 -8.37 22.42
CA GLU A 19 -8.71 -8.73 23.83
C GLU A 19 -9.02 -7.50 24.70
N ALA A 20 -9.61 -7.72 25.86
CA ALA A 20 -9.94 -6.65 26.80
C ALA A 20 -8.71 -5.87 27.31
N SER A 21 -7.52 -6.49 27.21
CA SER A 21 -6.20 -5.90 27.52
C SER A 21 -5.73 -4.88 26.49
N ASP A 22 -6.36 -4.81 25.31
CA ASP A 22 -5.94 -3.89 24.23
C ASP A 22 -6.18 -2.41 24.58
N GLY A 23 -6.62 -2.16 25.81
CA GLY A 23 -6.70 -0.82 26.40
C GLY A 23 -7.72 0.09 25.73
N VAL A 24 -8.19 1.05 26.49
CA VAL A 24 -9.10 2.09 26.02
C VAL A 24 -8.52 2.74 24.77
N TYR A 25 -9.26 2.68 23.65
CA TYR A 25 -8.95 3.44 22.45
C TYR A 25 -8.75 4.90 22.82
N ARG A 26 -7.52 5.33 22.80
CA ARG A 26 -7.20 6.73 22.72
C ARG A 26 -6.91 7.02 21.26
N TYR A 27 -7.61 7.96 20.70
CA TYR A 27 -7.19 8.68 19.50
C TYR A 27 -5.89 9.43 19.84
N ALA A 28 -4.82 8.69 20.06
CA ALA A 28 -3.52 9.27 20.30
C ALA A 28 -2.82 9.34 18.95
N ASP A 29 -2.56 10.51 18.48
CA ASP A 29 -1.65 10.85 17.38
C ASP A 29 -2.00 10.33 15.97
N GLY A 30 -3.21 9.78 15.75
CA GLY A 30 -3.69 9.42 14.43
C GLY A 30 -2.96 8.27 13.72
N LEU A 31 -2.01 7.62 14.36
CA LEU A 31 -1.31 6.46 13.82
C LEU A 31 -2.00 5.16 14.24
N PRO A 32 -1.91 4.09 13.44
CA PRO A 32 -2.28 2.76 13.90
C PRO A 32 -1.53 2.41 15.18
N ILE A 33 -2.24 1.87 16.16
CA ILE A 33 -1.63 1.52 17.46
C ILE A 33 -0.77 0.28 17.26
N VAL A 34 0.49 0.39 17.63
CA VAL A 34 1.43 -0.74 17.66
C VAL A 34 1.46 -1.31 19.07
N GLY A 35 0.99 -2.54 19.19
CA GLY A 35 0.93 -3.30 20.44
C GLY A 35 2.13 -4.24 20.61
N PRO A 36 1.96 -5.29 21.43
CA PRO A 36 3.02 -6.23 21.72
C PRO A 36 3.58 -6.96 20.50
N ARG A 37 4.84 -7.37 20.61
CA ARG A 37 5.47 -8.30 19.67
C ARG A 37 4.88 -9.70 19.80
N LEU A 38 4.79 -10.37 18.69
CA LEU A 38 4.35 -11.76 18.58
C LEU A 38 5.23 -12.49 17.58
N VAL A 39 5.13 -13.82 17.62
CA VAL A 39 5.69 -14.67 16.56
C VAL A 39 4.53 -15.39 15.90
N VAL A 40 4.35 -15.20 14.61
CA VAL A 40 3.32 -15.86 13.81
C VAL A 40 3.99 -16.69 12.73
N ASN A 41 3.83 -18.01 12.77
CA ASN A 41 4.50 -18.95 11.86
C ASN A 41 6.02 -18.75 11.72
N GLY A 42 6.70 -18.39 12.82
CA GLY A 42 8.14 -18.16 12.83
C GLY A 42 8.57 -16.79 12.30
N VAL A 43 7.62 -15.90 11.99
CA VAL A 43 7.88 -14.52 11.57
C VAL A 43 7.70 -13.59 12.77
N ASP A 44 8.67 -12.72 13.02
CA ASP A 44 8.54 -11.65 14.00
C ASP A 44 7.49 -10.66 13.54
N ALA A 45 6.48 -10.46 14.37
CA ALA A 45 5.33 -9.65 14.06
C ALA A 45 5.01 -8.69 15.21
N VAL A 46 4.15 -7.73 14.91
CA VAL A 46 3.56 -6.84 15.90
C VAL A 46 2.05 -6.87 15.79
N ARG A 47 1.39 -6.73 16.94
CA ARG A 47 -0.03 -6.47 16.99
C ARG A 47 -0.29 -5.05 16.53
N VAL A 48 -1.18 -4.87 15.57
CA VAL A 48 -1.53 -3.55 15.02
C VAL A 48 -3.03 -3.36 15.11
N THR A 49 -3.45 -2.21 15.60
CA THR A 49 -4.85 -1.82 15.65
C THR A 49 -5.07 -0.61 14.75
N PHE A 50 -5.80 -0.81 13.67
CA PHE A 50 -6.34 0.26 12.85
C PHE A 50 -7.66 0.72 13.45
N GLN A 51 -7.87 2.03 13.51
CA GLN A 51 -9.08 2.62 14.10
C GLN A 51 -9.74 3.56 13.10
N TRP A 52 -11.05 3.65 13.19
CA TRP A 52 -11.82 4.62 12.43
C TRP A 52 -12.97 5.14 13.29
N GLY A 53 -13.04 6.47 13.42
CA GLY A 53 -14.13 7.16 14.09
C GLY A 53 -15.37 7.11 13.22
N ALA A 54 -16.32 6.31 13.60
CA ALA A 54 -17.42 5.95 12.75
C ALA A 54 -18.58 6.97 12.77
N GLN A 55 -19.13 7.20 11.60
CA GLN A 55 -20.57 7.37 11.49
C GLN A 55 -21.19 5.96 11.57
N ALA A 56 -21.97 5.69 12.58
CA ALA A 56 -22.34 4.34 13.08
C ALA A 56 -23.02 3.38 12.08
N ALA A 57 -23.37 3.81 10.88
CA ALA A 57 -24.18 3.04 9.93
C ALA A 57 -23.39 2.41 8.76
N ALA A 58 -22.08 2.65 8.66
CA ALA A 58 -21.30 2.17 7.54
C ALA A 58 -20.30 1.09 7.97
N ASP A 59 -20.12 0.06 7.15
CA ASP A 59 -19.01 -0.86 7.31
C ASP A 59 -17.74 -0.23 6.78
N CYS A 60 -16.62 -0.48 7.46
CA CYS A 60 -15.30 0.03 7.06
C CYS A 60 -14.32 -1.13 6.91
N TYR A 61 -13.61 -1.13 5.80
CA TYR A 61 -12.58 -2.11 5.48
C TYR A 61 -11.23 -1.42 5.47
N VAL A 62 -10.23 -2.05 6.10
CA VAL A 62 -8.83 -1.62 5.96
C VAL A 62 -8.25 -2.26 4.72
N ILE A 63 -7.98 -1.46 3.72
CA ILE A 63 -7.38 -1.91 2.47
C ILE A 63 -5.87 -1.78 2.60
N LEU A 64 -5.22 -2.88 2.94
CA LEU A 64 -3.76 -2.98 2.98
C LEU A 64 -3.26 -3.25 1.56
N ASN A 65 -2.56 -2.30 0.97
CA ASN A 65 -2.12 -2.38 -0.42
C ASN A 65 -1.36 -3.69 -0.69
N THR A 66 -1.64 -4.32 -1.82
CA THR A 66 -1.10 -5.64 -2.22
C THR A 66 -1.64 -6.81 -1.39
N ILE A 67 -1.79 -6.67 -0.07
CA ILE A 67 -2.26 -7.73 0.82
C ILE A 67 -3.74 -8.01 0.56
N THR A 68 -4.58 -6.98 0.63
CA THR A 68 -6.02 -7.10 0.42
C THR A 68 -6.35 -7.47 -1.03
N ASP A 69 -5.61 -6.95 -2.00
CA ASP A 69 -5.76 -7.30 -3.42
C ASP A 69 -5.65 -8.82 -3.66
N ARG A 70 -4.71 -9.46 -2.97
CA ARG A 70 -4.48 -10.91 -3.07
C ARG A 70 -5.44 -11.75 -2.24
N ALA A 71 -6.09 -11.14 -1.27
CA ALA A 71 -7.00 -11.79 -0.34
C ALA A 71 -8.45 -11.30 -0.48
N ARG A 72 -8.82 -10.67 -1.59
CA ARG A 72 -10.14 -10.05 -1.80
C ARG A 72 -11.32 -11.02 -1.66
N GLU A 73 -11.11 -12.32 -1.90
CA GLU A 73 -12.11 -13.35 -1.66
C GLU A 73 -12.46 -13.48 -0.17
N HIS A 74 -11.52 -13.09 0.71
CA HIS A 74 -11.65 -13.11 2.17
C HIS A 74 -11.71 -11.68 2.74
N LEU A 75 -12.39 -10.76 2.04
CA LEU A 75 -12.42 -9.34 2.42
C LEU A 75 -13.01 -9.10 3.82
N ASP A 76 -13.82 -10.00 4.34
CA ASP A 76 -14.36 -9.93 5.70
C ASP A 76 -13.25 -9.95 6.78
N ASP A 77 -12.08 -10.51 6.49
CA ASP A 77 -10.94 -10.48 7.39
C ASP A 77 -10.39 -9.07 7.59
N PHE A 78 -10.69 -8.16 6.69
CA PHE A 78 -10.27 -6.76 6.70
C PHE A 78 -11.37 -5.81 7.15
N CYS A 79 -12.57 -6.33 7.44
CA CYS A 79 -13.67 -5.53 7.95
C CYS A 79 -13.43 -5.16 9.41
N MET A 80 -13.55 -3.88 9.72
CA MET A 80 -13.48 -3.37 11.08
C MET A 80 -14.73 -3.79 11.87
N SER A 81 -14.55 -4.17 13.12
CA SER A 81 -15.64 -4.45 14.06
C SER A 81 -15.81 -3.31 15.05
N ILE A 82 -17.01 -3.20 15.61
CA ILE A 82 -17.28 -2.28 16.73
C ILE A 82 -16.50 -2.78 17.93
N GLY A 83 -15.69 -1.90 18.52
CA GLY A 83 -14.93 -2.22 19.73
C GLY A 83 -15.82 -2.43 20.95
N PRO A 84 -15.46 -3.35 21.86
CA PRO A 84 -16.21 -3.54 23.10
C PRO A 84 -16.25 -2.24 23.92
N GLY A 85 -17.45 -1.80 24.27
CA GLY A 85 -17.65 -0.57 25.07
C GLY A 85 -17.65 0.75 24.28
N HIS A 86 -17.58 0.71 22.95
CA HIS A 86 -17.64 1.88 22.10
C HIS A 86 -18.71 1.70 21.02
N SER A 87 -19.73 2.53 21.03
CA SER A 87 -20.82 2.50 20.04
C SER A 87 -20.44 3.18 18.72
N ASP A 88 -19.39 3.97 18.72
CA ASP A 88 -19.04 4.96 17.69
C ASP A 88 -17.62 4.81 17.11
N ALA A 89 -16.85 3.82 17.54
CA ALA A 89 -15.53 3.53 17.01
C ALA A 89 -15.45 2.10 16.46
N ARG A 90 -14.88 1.97 15.26
CA ARG A 90 -14.59 0.69 14.64
C ARG A 90 -13.09 0.41 14.64
N ALA A 91 -12.72 -0.85 14.75
CA ALA A 91 -11.32 -1.24 14.72
C ALA A 91 -11.10 -2.57 14.02
N LEU A 92 -9.91 -2.69 13.44
CA LEU A 92 -9.34 -3.93 12.97
C LEU A 92 -8.06 -4.21 13.75
N VAL A 93 -8.01 -5.36 14.42
CA VAL A 93 -6.80 -5.84 15.10
C VAL A 93 -6.19 -6.96 14.28
N CYS A 94 -4.91 -6.82 13.96
CA CYS A 94 -4.19 -7.81 13.15
C CYS A 94 -2.74 -7.93 13.60
N ALA A 95 -2.07 -8.99 13.15
CA ALA A 95 -0.63 -9.11 13.18
C ALA A 95 -0.05 -8.75 11.83
N LEU A 96 1.00 -7.94 11.84
CA LEU A 96 1.80 -7.61 10.66
C LEU A 96 3.28 -7.87 10.97
N PRO A 97 4.12 -8.23 9.97
CA PRO A 97 5.56 -8.32 10.18
C PRO A 97 6.12 -7.05 10.81
N ALA A 98 7.04 -7.20 11.75
CA ALA A 98 7.56 -6.05 12.51
C ALA A 98 8.40 -5.09 11.66
N ASP A 99 8.92 -5.55 10.54
CA ASP A 99 9.75 -4.80 9.60
C ASP A 99 8.97 -4.29 8.36
N VAL A 100 7.64 -4.48 8.33
CA VAL A 100 6.84 -4.10 7.16
C VAL A 100 6.69 -2.59 7.01
N ILE A 101 6.72 -2.13 5.76
CA ILE A 101 6.24 -0.80 5.36
C ILE A 101 5.14 -1.04 4.34
N LEU A 102 3.96 -0.51 4.60
CA LEU A 102 2.83 -0.66 3.69
C LEU A 102 1.96 0.60 3.66
N SER A 103 1.35 0.84 2.51
CA SER A 103 0.30 1.83 2.39
C SER A 103 -1.07 1.19 2.61
N TYR A 104 -1.99 1.97 3.17
CA TYR A 104 -3.35 1.52 3.40
C TYR A 104 -4.38 2.63 3.17
N GLN A 105 -5.60 2.22 2.92
CA GLN A 105 -6.77 3.09 2.75
C GLN A 105 -7.94 2.53 3.54
N MET A 106 -8.95 3.36 3.75
CA MET A 106 -10.23 3.01 4.36
C MET A 106 -11.28 2.89 3.25
N GLY A 107 -11.80 1.68 3.04
CA GLY A 107 -12.94 1.42 2.17
C GLY A 107 -14.22 1.52 2.98
N ILE A 108 -15.02 2.55 2.74
CA ILE A 108 -16.25 2.82 3.48
C ILE A 108 -17.42 2.32 2.63
N VAL A 109 -18.22 1.45 3.22
CA VAL A 109 -19.37 0.84 2.55
C VAL A 109 -20.66 1.36 3.19
N GLY A 110 -21.58 1.79 2.35
CA GLY A 110 -22.87 2.29 2.79
C GLY A 110 -23.73 1.21 3.48
N PRO A 111 -24.94 1.56 3.94
CA PRO A 111 -25.81 0.67 4.73
C PRO A 111 -26.30 -0.57 3.97
N TRP A 112 -26.11 -0.60 2.65
CA TRP A 112 -26.52 -1.73 1.80
C TRP A 112 -25.48 -2.85 1.74
N GLY A 113 -24.35 -2.68 2.45
CA GLY A 113 -23.26 -3.64 2.45
C GLY A 113 -22.34 -3.53 1.22
N LEU A 114 -21.37 -4.43 1.17
CA LEU A 114 -20.41 -4.52 0.08
C LEU A 114 -21.08 -5.16 -1.14
N GLU A 115 -20.92 -4.56 -2.31
CA GLU A 115 -21.40 -5.15 -3.57
C GLU A 115 -20.80 -6.56 -3.78
N PRO A 116 -21.60 -7.56 -4.12
CA PRO A 116 -21.12 -8.97 -4.20
C PRO A 116 -19.97 -9.14 -5.19
N GLY A 117 -19.94 -8.38 -6.27
CA GLY A 117 -18.91 -8.42 -7.31
C GLY A 117 -17.53 -7.98 -6.82
N VAL A 118 -17.43 -7.15 -5.78
CA VAL A 118 -16.15 -6.61 -5.29
C VAL A 118 -15.12 -7.70 -4.96
N ARG A 119 -15.60 -8.89 -4.55
CA ARG A 119 -14.73 -10.02 -4.18
C ARG A 119 -14.20 -10.81 -5.38
N THR A 120 -14.92 -10.83 -6.49
CA THR A 120 -14.69 -11.75 -7.62
C THR A 120 -14.45 -11.06 -8.94
N ASP A 121 -15.03 -9.88 -9.14
CA ASP A 121 -14.88 -9.08 -10.36
C ASP A 121 -13.82 -8.01 -10.17
N MET A 122 -12.90 -7.91 -11.13
CA MET A 122 -11.79 -6.94 -11.07
C MET A 122 -12.27 -5.50 -11.26
N GLY A 123 -13.27 -5.28 -12.11
CA GLY A 123 -13.81 -3.94 -12.36
C GLY A 123 -14.52 -3.39 -11.12
N GLU A 124 -15.32 -4.23 -10.44
CA GLU A 124 -15.96 -3.85 -9.18
C GLU A 124 -14.93 -3.60 -8.08
N TRP A 125 -13.90 -4.42 -8.02
CA TRP A 125 -12.79 -4.21 -7.09
C TRP A 125 -12.09 -2.87 -7.34
N ILE A 126 -11.76 -2.54 -8.59
CA ILE A 126 -11.13 -1.27 -8.94
C ILE A 126 -12.02 -0.09 -8.55
N ARG A 127 -13.33 -0.14 -8.84
CA ARG A 127 -14.30 0.88 -8.41
C ARG A 127 -14.30 1.09 -6.90
N PHE A 128 -14.33 -0.01 -6.14
CA PHE A 128 -14.25 0.06 -4.68
C PHE A 128 -12.95 0.73 -4.20
N LEU A 129 -11.83 0.46 -4.86
CA LEU A 129 -10.54 1.07 -4.56
C LEU A 129 -10.47 2.56 -4.92
N GLU A 130 -11.19 3.00 -5.95
CA GLU A 130 -11.27 4.42 -6.35
C GLU A 130 -12.02 5.26 -5.31
N GLU A 131 -12.98 4.67 -4.61
CA GLU A 131 -13.73 5.31 -3.53
C GLU A 131 -13.00 5.27 -2.18
N ALA A 132 -11.98 4.44 -2.05
CA ALA A 132 -11.23 4.29 -0.82
C ALA A 132 -10.41 5.55 -0.51
N ARG A 133 -10.35 5.89 0.78
CA ARG A 133 -9.74 7.14 1.27
C ARG A 133 -8.59 6.85 2.22
N PRO A 134 -7.61 7.75 2.32
CA PRO A 134 -6.62 7.64 3.36
C PRO A 134 -7.28 7.77 4.74
N ASP A 135 -6.68 7.17 5.73
CA ASP A 135 -7.04 7.39 7.14
C ASP A 135 -6.75 8.86 7.51
N GLU A 136 -7.79 9.66 7.69
CA GLU A 136 -7.65 11.10 7.92
C GLU A 136 -6.87 11.44 9.18
N SER A 137 -6.90 10.55 10.16
CA SER A 137 -6.18 10.74 11.42
C SER A 137 -4.67 10.49 11.29
N ASN A 138 -4.23 9.65 10.33
CA ASN A 138 -2.82 9.35 10.14
C ASN A 138 -2.13 10.49 9.35
N PRO A 139 -1.15 11.19 9.93
CA PRO A 139 -0.45 12.28 9.24
C PRO A 139 0.52 11.78 8.15
N ARG A 140 0.90 10.49 8.19
CA ARG A 140 1.82 9.92 7.19
C ARG A 140 1.07 9.59 5.92
N ARG A 141 1.36 10.34 4.85
CA ARG A 141 0.70 10.21 3.54
C ARG A 141 1.67 9.75 2.47
N VAL A 142 1.17 8.97 1.56
CA VAL A 142 1.87 8.56 0.33
C VAL A 142 0.86 8.53 -0.81
N VAL A 143 1.36 8.53 -2.02
CA VAL A 143 0.58 8.20 -3.22
C VAL A 143 0.81 6.73 -3.52
N ASN A 144 -0.25 5.94 -3.65
CA ASN A 144 -0.12 4.51 -3.98
C ASN A 144 0.19 4.30 -5.48
N GLY A 145 0.42 3.05 -5.87
CA GLY A 145 0.75 2.71 -7.26
C GLY A 145 -0.33 3.09 -8.30
N ARG A 146 -1.56 3.40 -7.87
CA ARG A 146 -2.65 3.88 -8.73
C ARG A 146 -2.76 5.41 -8.78
N GLY A 147 -1.85 6.14 -8.16
CA GLY A 147 -1.91 7.60 -8.08
C GLY A 147 -2.89 8.12 -7.01
N ALA A 148 -3.52 7.26 -6.21
CA ALA A 148 -4.45 7.66 -5.18
C ALA A 148 -3.76 7.93 -3.84
N PRO A 149 -4.22 8.92 -3.04
CA PRO A 149 -3.68 9.18 -1.72
C PRO A 149 -3.95 8.00 -0.78
N ALA A 150 -2.97 7.63 0.01
CA ALA A 150 -3.03 6.57 0.98
C ALA A 150 -2.30 6.95 2.26
N SER A 151 -2.60 6.28 3.35
CA SER A 151 -1.88 6.40 4.61
C SER A 151 -0.75 5.40 4.66
N LEU A 152 0.31 5.69 5.40
CA LEU A 152 1.48 4.83 5.53
C LEU A 152 1.55 4.24 6.94
N PHE A 153 1.69 2.92 7.00
CA PHE A 153 2.09 2.19 8.19
C PHE A 153 3.56 1.80 8.08
N VAL A 154 4.31 2.02 9.16
CA VAL A 154 5.73 1.69 9.27
C VAL A 154 5.90 0.84 10.51
N GLY A 155 6.29 -0.39 10.35
CA GLY A 155 6.57 -1.32 11.43
C GLY A 155 7.76 -0.86 12.29
N PRO A 156 7.81 -1.26 13.57
CA PRO A 156 8.82 -0.77 14.51
C PRO A 156 10.26 -1.20 14.14
N ASP A 157 10.43 -2.26 13.38
CA ASP A 157 11.74 -2.74 12.91
C ASP A 157 12.01 -2.37 11.45
N ALA A 158 11.08 -1.64 10.82
CA ALA A 158 11.26 -1.24 9.45
C ALA A 158 12.46 -0.30 9.31
N ARG A 159 13.39 -0.66 8.44
CA ARG A 159 14.53 0.18 8.10
C ARG A 159 14.08 1.21 7.05
N VAL A 160 13.56 2.32 7.53
CA VAL A 160 13.16 3.42 6.68
C VAL A 160 14.35 4.33 6.49
N VAL A 161 14.88 4.37 5.28
CA VAL A 161 15.80 5.43 4.88
C VAL A 161 14.93 6.55 4.29
N TRP A 162 14.33 7.35 5.14
CA TRP A 162 13.72 8.59 4.68
C TRP A 162 14.86 9.52 4.27
N PRO A 163 14.80 10.12 3.08
CA PRO A 163 15.67 11.26 2.80
C PRO A 163 15.38 12.32 3.86
N SER A 164 16.41 12.74 4.57
CA SER A 164 16.32 13.85 5.55
C SER A 164 16.04 15.20 4.88
N GLU A 165 16.01 15.23 3.57
CA GLU A 165 15.84 16.42 2.74
C GLU A 165 14.37 16.54 2.32
N ASP A 166 13.91 17.77 2.24
CA ASP A 166 12.58 18.09 1.74
C ASP A 166 12.42 17.53 0.31
N LEU A 167 11.64 16.45 0.20
CA LEU A 167 11.35 15.81 -1.08
C LEU A 167 10.74 16.79 -2.08
N SER A 168 10.05 17.83 -1.61
CA SER A 168 9.45 18.84 -2.49
C SER A 168 10.52 19.59 -3.30
N ALA A 169 11.69 19.85 -2.72
CA ALA A 169 12.81 20.45 -3.42
C ALA A 169 13.45 19.50 -4.46
N LEU A 170 13.39 18.18 -4.20
CA LEU A 170 13.86 17.16 -5.14
C LEU A 170 12.93 17.01 -6.35
N TRP A 171 11.62 17.24 -6.18
CA TRP A 171 10.64 17.17 -7.24
C TRP A 171 10.73 18.32 -8.25
N MET A 172 11.31 19.47 -7.84
CA MET A 172 11.34 20.68 -8.65
C MET A 172 12.45 20.73 -9.71
N ARG A 173 13.44 19.85 -9.63
CA ARG A 173 14.48 19.77 -10.66
C ARG A 173 14.23 18.54 -11.53
N ALA A 174 13.77 18.71 -12.76
CA ALA A 174 13.61 17.61 -13.69
C ALA A 174 14.92 16.82 -13.87
N PRO A 175 14.92 15.49 -13.72
CA PRO A 175 16.07 14.68 -14.08
C PRO A 175 16.38 14.84 -15.56
N ARG A 176 17.60 14.49 -15.98
CA ARG A 176 17.89 14.38 -17.42
C ARG A 176 17.05 13.20 -17.96
N GLU A 177 15.99 13.55 -18.66
CA GLU A 177 15.07 12.58 -19.23
C GLU A 177 15.42 12.37 -20.71
N HIS A 178 15.64 11.12 -21.10
CA HIS A 178 15.83 10.74 -22.50
C HIS A 178 14.72 9.76 -22.87
N GLU A 179 13.88 10.13 -23.80
CA GLU A 179 12.89 9.21 -24.36
C GLU A 179 13.55 8.40 -25.48
N ILE A 180 13.55 7.08 -25.34
CA ILE A 180 14.02 6.15 -26.34
C ILE A 180 12.81 5.38 -26.84
N GLY A 181 12.38 5.66 -28.08
CA GLY A 181 11.39 4.82 -28.74
C GLY A 181 12.01 3.45 -29.07
N ALA A 182 11.54 2.40 -28.46
CA ALA A 182 11.96 1.04 -28.79
C ALA A 182 10.87 0.29 -29.54
N ARG A 183 11.26 -0.37 -30.63
CA ARG A 183 10.45 -1.38 -31.29
C ARG A 183 10.79 -2.71 -30.64
N ILE A 184 9.83 -3.30 -29.95
CA ILE A 184 9.97 -4.66 -29.43
C ILE A 184 9.21 -5.57 -30.41
N ASP A 185 9.96 -6.39 -31.16
CA ASP A 185 9.37 -7.47 -31.94
C ASP A 185 8.92 -8.56 -30.98
N ALA A 186 7.63 -8.65 -30.72
CA ALA A 186 7.07 -9.77 -29.98
C ALA A 186 7.10 -11.00 -30.91
N ARG A 187 7.41 -12.19 -30.37
CA ARG A 187 7.39 -13.50 -31.09
C ARG A 187 6.06 -13.85 -31.76
N LEU A 188 5.06 -12.99 -31.63
CA LEU A 188 3.72 -13.13 -32.20
C LEU A 188 3.51 -12.33 -33.50
N GLY A 189 4.57 -11.80 -34.11
CA GLY A 189 4.51 -11.08 -35.39
C GLY A 189 3.87 -9.69 -35.31
N GLN A 190 3.61 -9.17 -34.13
CA GLN A 190 3.11 -7.80 -33.92
C GLN A 190 4.24 -6.92 -33.42
N THR A 191 4.51 -5.83 -34.15
CA THR A 191 5.44 -4.80 -33.70
C THR A 191 4.69 -3.87 -32.74
N ARG A 192 5.00 -3.93 -31.46
CA ARG A 192 4.45 -3.01 -30.47
C ARG A 192 5.48 -1.92 -30.16
N GLN A 193 5.05 -0.68 -30.23
CA GLN A 193 5.84 0.42 -29.71
C GLN A 193 5.66 0.53 -28.21
N ARG A 194 6.78 0.64 -27.48
CA ARG A 194 6.78 0.88 -26.06
C ARG A 194 7.51 2.20 -25.79
N ARG A 195 6.96 3.03 -24.94
CA ARG A 195 7.67 4.19 -24.45
C ARG A 195 8.68 3.73 -23.42
N ILE A 196 9.95 4.06 -23.66
CA ILE A 196 11.05 3.82 -22.73
C ILE A 196 11.60 5.18 -22.35
N VAL A 197 11.64 5.47 -21.07
CA VAL A 197 12.21 6.70 -20.54
C VAL A 197 13.38 6.35 -19.64
N MET A 198 14.49 7.01 -19.89
CA MET A 198 15.73 6.82 -19.15
C MET A 198 16.02 8.08 -18.35
N TYR A 199 16.36 7.90 -17.09
CA TYR A 199 16.79 8.95 -16.17
C TYR A 199 18.22 8.68 -15.77
N ASP A 200 19.11 9.63 -16.04
CA ASP A 200 20.50 9.57 -15.64
C ASP A 200 20.77 10.49 -14.44
N GLY A 201 21.63 10.03 -13.55
CA GLY A 201 22.20 10.83 -12.49
C GLY A 201 23.30 11.79 -13.01
N GLU A 202 23.99 12.45 -12.10
CA GLU A 202 25.06 13.39 -12.43
C GLU A 202 26.38 12.68 -12.77
N ALA A 203 26.56 11.45 -12.29
CA ALA A 203 27.74 10.62 -12.53
C ALA A 203 27.46 9.56 -13.60
N ASP A 204 28.54 9.01 -14.18
CA ASP A 204 28.42 7.87 -15.06
C ASP A 204 27.76 6.69 -14.34
N PRO A 205 26.78 6.03 -14.98
CA PRO A 205 25.99 5.01 -14.31
C PRO A 205 26.83 3.76 -14.03
N THR A 206 26.88 3.38 -12.77
CA THR A 206 27.49 2.14 -12.29
C THR A 206 26.48 1.00 -12.14
N CYS A 207 25.19 1.32 -12.07
CA CYS A 207 24.11 0.35 -12.07
C CYS A 207 22.88 0.90 -12.79
N THR A 208 22.02 -0.01 -13.25
CA THR A 208 20.76 0.31 -13.93
C THR A 208 19.61 -0.39 -13.25
N LEU A 209 18.57 0.38 -12.87
CA LEU A 209 17.29 -0.11 -12.39
C LEU A 209 16.29 -0.06 -13.53
N ILE A 210 15.71 -1.20 -13.88
CA ILE A 210 14.67 -1.30 -14.91
C ILE A 210 13.32 -1.49 -14.21
N LEU A 211 12.36 -0.62 -14.52
CA LEU A 211 11.02 -0.63 -13.97
C LEU A 211 10.00 -0.82 -15.10
N PHE A 212 9.21 -1.85 -15.00
CA PHE A 212 8.03 -2.05 -15.84
C PHE A 212 6.86 -1.22 -15.29
N ASP A 213 5.80 -1.05 -16.07
CA ASP A 213 4.68 -0.14 -15.78
C ASP A 213 5.17 1.31 -15.59
N GLY A 214 5.98 1.75 -16.55
CA GLY A 214 6.75 2.99 -16.49
C GLY A 214 5.91 4.24 -16.28
N GLU A 215 4.69 4.28 -16.79
CA GLU A 215 3.70 5.34 -16.59
C GLU A 215 3.39 5.56 -15.11
N ILE A 216 3.22 4.47 -14.35
CA ILE A 216 2.97 4.52 -12.89
C ILE A 216 4.18 5.11 -12.17
N TRP A 217 5.37 4.62 -12.48
CA TRP A 217 6.60 5.06 -11.83
C TRP A 217 6.93 6.52 -12.14
N ARG A 218 6.67 6.98 -13.38
CA ARG A 218 6.85 8.40 -13.74
C ARG A 218 5.88 9.29 -12.98
N GLY A 219 4.62 8.88 -12.87
CA GLY A 219 3.62 9.59 -12.07
C GLY A 219 4.00 9.70 -10.59
N ASN A 220 4.78 8.73 -10.07
CA ASN A 220 5.31 8.72 -8.72
C ASN A 220 6.71 9.36 -8.59
N GLY A 221 7.19 10.05 -9.63
CA GLY A 221 8.41 10.83 -9.56
C GLY A 221 9.69 10.01 -9.45
N VAL A 222 9.75 8.83 -10.06
CA VAL A 222 10.89 7.89 -9.97
C VAL A 222 12.26 8.51 -10.28
N GLY A 223 12.30 9.57 -11.07
CA GLY A 223 13.51 10.29 -11.41
C GLY A 223 14.30 10.83 -10.20
N TRP A 224 13.67 10.99 -9.02
CA TRP A 224 14.37 11.40 -7.81
C TRP A 224 15.43 10.38 -7.37
N LEU A 225 15.27 9.10 -7.71
CA LEU A 225 16.22 8.04 -7.37
C LEU A 225 17.62 8.34 -7.94
N THR A 226 17.71 8.88 -9.16
CA THR A 226 18.99 9.19 -9.79
C THR A 226 19.74 10.34 -9.10
N ARG A 227 19.02 11.19 -8.38
CA ARG A 227 19.62 12.25 -7.56
C ARG A 227 20.12 11.73 -6.23
N ARG A 228 19.35 10.84 -5.63
CA ARG A 228 19.73 10.20 -4.37
C ARG A 228 20.94 9.29 -4.55
N TYR A 229 21.04 8.67 -5.73
CA TYR A 229 22.10 7.74 -6.10
C TYR A 229 22.72 8.18 -7.43
N PRO A 230 23.74 9.07 -7.41
CA PRO A 230 24.30 9.69 -8.63
C PRO A 230 24.78 8.70 -9.70
N GLY A 231 25.25 7.52 -9.30
CA GLY A 231 25.66 6.44 -10.21
C GLY A 231 24.52 5.50 -10.63
N LEU A 232 23.25 5.82 -10.32
CA LEU A 232 22.10 5.04 -10.73
C LEU A 232 21.51 5.59 -12.03
N ARG A 233 21.30 4.70 -12.99
CA ARG A 233 20.42 4.92 -14.14
C ARG A 233 19.08 4.26 -13.85
N VAL A 234 17.97 4.95 -14.10
CA VAL A 234 16.64 4.38 -14.04
C VAL A 234 16.06 4.32 -15.44
N VAL A 235 15.55 3.16 -15.83
CA VAL A 235 14.88 2.94 -17.10
C VAL A 235 13.44 2.51 -16.79
N THR A 236 12.48 3.25 -17.29
CA THR A 236 11.06 2.90 -17.19
C THR A 236 10.54 2.43 -18.54
N ILE A 237 9.79 1.35 -18.55
CA ILE A 237 9.20 0.75 -19.74
C ILE A 237 7.68 0.70 -19.52
N ASP A 238 6.92 1.36 -20.39
CA ASP A 238 5.46 1.41 -20.30
C ASP A 238 4.83 0.05 -20.60
N ALA A 239 3.77 -0.29 -19.88
CA ALA A 239 3.03 -1.53 -20.10
C ALA A 239 2.41 -1.59 -21.49
N GLY A 240 2.02 -0.43 -22.05
CA GLY A 240 1.24 -0.30 -23.28
C GLY A 240 -0.23 -0.58 -23.02
N ASP A 241 -1.06 -0.15 -23.92
CA ASP A 241 -2.51 -0.32 -23.80
C ASP A 241 -2.85 -1.82 -23.79
N LEU A 242 -3.66 -2.21 -22.79
CA LEU A 242 -4.16 -3.58 -22.66
C LEU A 242 -5.25 -3.89 -23.71
N ASP A 243 -5.70 -2.87 -24.46
CA ASP A 243 -6.82 -2.93 -25.39
C ASP A 243 -6.39 -3.16 -26.87
N GLU A 244 -5.14 -3.55 -27.12
CA GLU A 244 -4.68 -3.95 -28.45
C GLU A 244 -4.37 -5.44 -28.55
#